data_5e7cf17a5c0ad385bae572420148aa92
#
_entry.id   5e7cf17a5c0ad385bae572420148aa92
#
_cell.length_a   1.000
_cell.length_b   1.000
_cell.length_c   1.000
_cell.angle_alpha   90.00
_cell.angle_beta   90.00
_cell.angle_gamma   90.00
#
_symmetry.space_group_name_H-M   'P 1'
#
loop_
_entity.id
_entity.type
_entity.pdbx_description
1 polymer ?
#
loop_
_entity_poly.entity_id
_entity_poly.type
_entity_poly.pdbx_seq_one_letter_code
_entity_poly.pdbx_strand_id
1 'polypeptide(L)'
;MARGIDTKCIHLEEDEGQCSHYGALSYPIYQTATYAHPAVGQSTGFDYSRLQNPTREHLEKMVAALENGIDAFALSSGMAAISLLMELFRPGDHIIADSDLYGGSIRLFHNVNEKNGVEFSSIDCCRDGVESYVKENTKAIYIETPTNPMMNVTDIRKMADIAKRHNLILIVDNTFMSPYFQNPLDLGADVVIHSGTKYLSGHNDTLAGFIVTNREDIQEKLRFLIKTTGAGLAPFDCWLVLRGMKTLGIRMERSQENAKQIAAWLQKQKAVTRVIYPGLPDHPGHEIMKKQARGFGAMLTIQLESKEFALAILEKVRMIRFAESLGGVETLVTYPTTQTHADVPKEIRERNGITESTLRFSVGIENIEDLIGELTKVFAEIEEEKNGGKKS
;
A
#
# COMPACT_ATOMS: atom_id res chain seq x y z
N MET A 1 20.92 -20.99 -6.48
CA MET A 1 21.00 -19.53 -6.72
C MET A 1 19.68 -18.92 -6.25
N ALA A 2 19.71 -17.78 -5.57
CA ALA A 2 18.48 -17.09 -5.19
C ALA A 2 17.71 -16.68 -6.45
N ARG A 3 16.39 -16.88 -6.46
CA ARG A 3 15.53 -16.54 -7.58
C ARG A 3 15.30 -15.02 -7.67
N GLY A 4 15.21 -14.51 -8.90
CA GLY A 4 14.79 -13.13 -9.17
C GLY A 4 13.33 -12.91 -8.77
N ILE A 5 12.96 -11.65 -8.54
CA ILE A 5 11.64 -11.25 -8.04
C ILE A 5 10.49 -11.69 -8.97
N ASP A 6 10.67 -11.62 -10.29
CA ASP A 6 9.67 -12.04 -11.27
C ASP A 6 9.36 -13.55 -11.16
N THR A 7 10.40 -14.37 -10.94
CA THR A 7 10.23 -15.80 -10.70
C THR A 7 9.51 -16.05 -9.37
N LYS A 8 9.85 -15.30 -8.30
CA LYS A 8 9.18 -15.39 -7.00
C LYS A 8 7.69 -15.01 -7.07
N CYS A 9 7.29 -14.12 -7.97
CA CYS A 9 5.89 -13.80 -8.21
C CYS A 9 5.06 -14.97 -8.76
N ILE A 10 5.72 -15.96 -9.38
CA ILE A 10 5.08 -17.06 -10.11
C ILE A 10 5.22 -18.40 -9.37
N HIS A 11 6.38 -18.63 -8.77
CA HIS A 11 6.78 -19.90 -8.20
C HIS A 11 7.22 -19.77 -6.75
N LEU A 12 6.65 -20.62 -5.89
CA LEU A 12 7.16 -20.85 -4.55
C LEU A 12 8.23 -21.95 -4.60
N GLU A 13 9.39 -21.76 -3.96
CA GLU A 13 10.49 -22.75 -3.98
C GLU A 13 10.09 -24.08 -3.38
N GLU A 14 9.24 -24.08 -2.35
CA GLU A 14 8.75 -25.26 -1.67
C GLU A 14 7.90 -26.18 -2.55
N ASP A 15 7.34 -25.67 -3.65
CA ASP A 15 6.50 -26.44 -4.56
C ASP A 15 7.31 -27.26 -5.57
N GLU A 16 8.65 -27.08 -5.63
CA GLU A 16 9.50 -27.81 -6.59
C GLU A 16 9.63 -29.29 -6.26
N GLY A 17 9.35 -30.09 -7.28
CA GLY A 17 9.42 -31.54 -7.17
C GLY A 17 8.23 -32.19 -6.43
N GLN A 18 7.26 -31.41 -5.97
CA GLN A 18 6.04 -31.95 -5.37
C GLN A 18 4.93 -32.04 -6.42
N CYS A 19 4.57 -33.24 -6.82
CA CYS A 19 3.35 -33.52 -7.60
C CYS A 19 2.09 -33.45 -6.71
N SER A 20 2.01 -32.44 -5.84
CA SER A 20 0.82 -32.18 -5.04
C SER A 20 -0.34 -31.69 -5.95
N HIS A 21 -1.56 -31.86 -5.52
CA HIS A 21 -2.74 -31.37 -6.23
C HIS A 21 -2.90 -31.89 -7.67
N TYR A 22 -2.52 -33.16 -7.92
CA TYR A 22 -2.65 -33.81 -9.24
C TYR A 22 -1.86 -33.10 -10.35
N GLY A 23 -0.81 -32.34 -10.03
CA GLY A 23 -0.01 -31.58 -10.99
C GLY A 23 -0.69 -30.32 -11.52
N ALA A 24 -1.69 -29.79 -10.83
CA ALA A 24 -2.35 -28.55 -11.22
C ALA A 24 -1.37 -27.35 -11.11
N LEU A 25 -1.25 -26.58 -12.22
CA LEU A 25 -0.40 -25.38 -12.27
C LEU A 25 -1.00 -24.18 -11.54
N SER A 26 -2.33 -24.14 -11.42
CA SER A 26 -3.02 -23.17 -10.56
C SER A 26 -3.30 -23.80 -9.21
N TYR A 27 -2.91 -23.12 -8.13
CA TYR A 27 -3.14 -23.63 -6.79
C TYR A 27 -4.65 -23.82 -6.54
N PRO A 28 -5.09 -24.95 -5.95
CA PRO A 28 -6.51 -25.23 -5.71
C PRO A 28 -7.15 -24.29 -4.70
N ILE A 29 -8.46 -24.05 -4.88
CA ILE A 29 -9.26 -23.33 -3.89
C ILE A 29 -9.84 -24.33 -2.89
N TYR A 30 -9.39 -24.30 -1.65
CA TYR A 30 -9.95 -25.10 -0.55
C TYR A 30 -11.12 -24.34 0.10
N GLN A 31 -12.27 -24.34 -0.57
CA GLN A 31 -13.47 -23.66 -0.10
C GLN A 31 -14.22 -24.50 0.94
N THR A 32 -13.64 -24.57 2.16
CA THR A 32 -14.20 -25.32 3.28
C THR A 32 -14.00 -24.58 4.60
N ALA A 33 -14.91 -24.78 5.55
CA ALA A 33 -14.76 -24.23 6.90
C ALA A 33 -14.02 -25.17 7.84
N THR A 34 -14.14 -26.49 7.64
CA THR A 34 -13.63 -27.50 8.59
C THR A 34 -13.03 -28.69 7.86
N TYR A 35 -12.21 -29.45 8.58
CA TYR A 35 -11.46 -30.61 8.07
C TYR A 35 -11.73 -31.81 8.97
N ALA A 36 -11.85 -33.02 8.39
CA ALA A 36 -12.00 -34.25 9.15
C ALA A 36 -10.65 -34.69 9.75
N HIS A 37 -10.67 -35.08 10.99
CA HIS A 37 -9.53 -35.67 11.67
C HIS A 37 -9.45 -37.20 11.44
N PRO A 38 -8.29 -37.78 11.15
CA PRO A 38 -8.14 -39.24 11.01
C PRO A 38 -8.46 -39.98 12.28
N ALA A 39 -8.12 -39.44 13.46
CA ALA A 39 -8.40 -39.99 14.78
C ALA A 39 -8.27 -38.92 15.87
N VAL A 40 -8.71 -39.23 17.08
CA VAL A 40 -8.51 -38.35 18.25
C VAL A 40 -7.02 -38.06 18.46
N GLY A 41 -6.68 -36.76 18.53
CA GLY A 41 -5.30 -36.29 18.66
C GLY A 41 -4.47 -36.34 17.36
N GLN A 42 -5.08 -36.68 16.22
CA GLN A 42 -4.42 -36.64 14.90
C GLN A 42 -5.08 -35.59 14.02
N SER A 43 -4.26 -34.78 13.37
CA SER A 43 -4.69 -33.78 12.42
C SER A 43 -3.98 -33.99 11.07
N THR A 44 -4.60 -33.52 9.98
CA THR A 44 -3.96 -33.46 8.66
C THR A 44 -3.05 -32.24 8.50
N GLY A 45 -2.94 -31.40 9.56
CA GLY A 45 -2.29 -30.10 9.55
C GLY A 45 -3.28 -28.95 9.42
N PHE A 46 -4.54 -29.24 9.05
CA PHE A 46 -5.63 -28.27 8.95
C PHE A 46 -6.83 -28.74 9.74
N ASP A 47 -7.38 -27.87 10.57
CA ASP A 47 -8.51 -28.18 11.45
C ASP A 47 -9.72 -27.34 11.13
N TYR A 48 -9.52 -26.04 10.95
CA TYR A 48 -10.58 -25.06 10.73
C TYR A 48 -10.09 -23.84 9.97
N SER A 49 -10.81 -23.38 8.94
CA SER A 49 -10.33 -22.32 8.02
C SER A 49 -10.13 -20.95 8.65
N ARG A 50 -10.75 -20.65 9.80
CA ARG A 50 -10.43 -19.43 10.56
C ARG A 50 -8.98 -19.47 11.09
N LEU A 51 -8.48 -20.63 11.45
CA LEU A 51 -7.11 -20.85 11.92
C LEU A 51 -6.15 -20.95 10.75
N GLN A 52 -6.41 -21.92 9.87
CA GLN A 52 -5.53 -22.32 8.76
C GLN A 52 -6.38 -22.77 7.56
N ASN A 53 -5.94 -22.42 6.36
CA ASN A 53 -6.56 -22.90 5.13
C ASN A 53 -5.45 -23.08 4.08
N PRO A 54 -5.38 -24.18 3.32
CA PRO A 54 -4.27 -24.43 2.40
C PRO A 54 -4.09 -23.32 1.35
N THR A 55 -5.18 -22.77 0.79
CA THR A 55 -5.09 -21.67 -0.20
C THR A 55 -4.54 -20.39 0.42
N ARG A 56 -4.98 -20.06 1.65
CA ARG A 56 -4.48 -18.88 2.36
C ARG A 56 -3.02 -19.05 2.77
N GLU A 57 -2.63 -20.22 3.29
CA GLU A 57 -1.24 -20.52 3.66
C GLU A 57 -0.30 -20.40 2.47
N HIS A 58 -0.70 -20.92 1.30
CA HIS A 58 0.11 -20.78 0.09
C HIS A 58 0.30 -19.32 -0.32
N LEU A 59 -0.76 -18.49 -0.24
CA LEU A 59 -0.69 -17.05 -0.46
C LEU A 59 0.25 -16.38 0.57
N GLU A 60 0.10 -16.69 1.85
CA GLU A 60 0.94 -16.17 2.92
C GLU A 60 2.42 -16.47 2.68
N LYS A 61 2.77 -17.72 2.32
CA LYS A 61 4.14 -18.12 1.95
C LYS A 61 4.69 -17.33 0.75
N MET A 62 3.88 -17.12 -0.28
CA MET A 62 4.30 -16.32 -1.44
C MET A 62 4.57 -14.86 -1.08
N VAL A 63 3.71 -14.24 -0.28
CA VAL A 63 3.90 -12.84 0.16
C VAL A 63 5.12 -12.73 1.08
N ALA A 64 5.32 -13.67 2.01
CA ALA A 64 6.51 -13.73 2.85
C ALA A 64 7.79 -13.85 2.01
N ALA A 65 7.81 -14.72 1.01
CA ALA A 65 8.96 -14.90 0.11
C ALA A 65 9.27 -13.65 -0.73
N LEU A 66 8.24 -12.88 -1.13
CA LEU A 66 8.41 -11.63 -1.89
C LEU A 66 8.98 -10.51 -1.03
N GLU A 67 8.58 -10.42 0.24
CA GLU A 67 9.09 -9.42 1.20
C GLU A 67 10.35 -9.87 1.94
N ASN A 68 10.85 -11.09 1.70
CA ASN A 68 11.96 -11.71 2.43
C ASN A 68 11.69 -11.83 3.94
N GLY A 69 10.40 -12.02 4.32
CA GLY A 69 9.97 -12.26 5.69
C GLY A 69 9.97 -13.76 6.05
N ILE A 70 9.94 -14.06 7.36
CA ILE A 70 9.80 -15.44 7.85
C ILE A 70 8.36 -15.92 7.81
N ASP A 71 7.40 -14.99 7.87
CA ASP A 71 5.97 -15.27 7.83
C ASP A 71 5.15 -14.09 7.32
N ALA A 72 3.97 -14.39 6.76
CA ALA A 72 2.97 -13.41 6.38
C ALA A 72 1.57 -13.85 6.85
N PHE A 73 0.69 -12.88 7.01
CA PHE A 73 -0.69 -13.05 7.47
C PHE A 73 -1.63 -12.42 6.46
N ALA A 74 -2.48 -13.22 5.83
CA ALA A 74 -3.48 -12.75 4.88
C ALA A 74 -4.80 -12.44 5.60
N LEU A 75 -5.24 -11.20 5.52
CA LEU A 75 -6.40 -10.63 6.20
C LEU A 75 -7.41 -10.06 5.21
N SER A 76 -8.65 -9.89 5.65
CA SER A 76 -9.79 -9.48 4.83
C SER A 76 -9.68 -8.08 4.21
N SER A 77 -8.76 -7.24 4.67
CA SER A 77 -8.47 -5.92 4.09
C SER A 77 -7.17 -5.34 4.67
N GLY A 78 -6.61 -4.29 4.03
CA GLY A 78 -5.50 -3.53 4.61
C GLY A 78 -5.83 -2.97 6.00
N MET A 79 -7.05 -2.48 6.20
CA MET A 79 -7.49 -2.00 7.53
C MET A 79 -7.58 -3.12 8.56
N ALA A 80 -7.99 -4.34 8.16
CA ALA A 80 -7.95 -5.50 9.05
C ALA A 80 -6.51 -5.87 9.45
N ALA A 81 -5.55 -5.69 8.52
CA ALA A 81 -4.13 -5.90 8.82
C ALA A 81 -3.62 -4.87 9.84
N ILE A 82 -3.89 -3.58 9.63
CA ILE A 82 -3.49 -2.53 10.58
C ILE A 82 -4.17 -2.74 11.94
N SER A 83 -5.48 -3.04 11.97
CA SER A 83 -6.22 -3.28 13.22
C SER A 83 -5.65 -4.47 13.99
N LEU A 84 -5.34 -5.59 13.30
CA LEU A 84 -4.73 -6.75 13.95
C LEU A 84 -3.34 -6.42 14.52
N LEU A 85 -2.55 -5.65 13.79
CA LEU A 85 -1.22 -5.23 14.25
C LEU A 85 -1.30 -4.33 15.48
N MET A 86 -2.31 -3.46 15.57
CA MET A 86 -2.51 -2.59 16.74
C MET A 86 -2.83 -3.39 18.03
N GLU A 87 -3.33 -4.61 17.94
CA GLU A 87 -3.53 -5.50 19.11
C GLU A 87 -2.21 -5.95 19.78
N LEU A 88 -1.06 -5.68 19.18
CA LEU A 88 0.25 -5.89 19.82
C LEU A 88 0.52 -4.87 20.94
N PHE A 89 -0.15 -3.72 20.91
CA PHE A 89 0.06 -2.60 21.82
C PHE A 89 -1.00 -2.58 22.93
N ARG A 90 -0.59 -2.11 24.11
CA ARG A 90 -1.43 -2.05 25.31
C ARG A 90 -1.81 -0.61 25.64
N PRO A 91 -2.86 -0.40 26.43
CA PRO A 91 -3.13 0.92 27.03
C PRO A 91 -1.89 1.49 27.71
N GLY A 92 -1.53 2.73 27.37
CA GLY A 92 -0.33 3.42 27.83
C GLY A 92 0.90 3.26 26.94
N ASP A 93 0.89 2.38 25.92
CA ASP A 93 1.95 2.34 24.93
C ASP A 93 1.85 3.54 23.97
N HIS A 94 3.00 4.08 23.56
CA HIS A 94 3.10 5.21 22.66
C HIS A 94 3.67 4.79 21.30
N ILE A 95 3.08 5.32 20.23
CA ILE A 95 3.50 5.10 18.84
C ILE A 95 3.80 6.45 18.17
N ILE A 96 4.95 6.56 17.54
CA ILE A 96 5.27 7.67 16.64
C ILE A 96 4.74 7.29 15.25
N ALA A 97 3.81 8.06 14.71
CA ALA A 97 3.19 7.80 13.41
C ALA A 97 3.45 8.95 12.45
N ASP A 98 3.69 8.64 11.17
CA ASP A 98 3.77 9.67 10.13
C ASP A 98 2.44 10.44 10.06
N SER A 99 2.51 11.74 9.84
CA SER A 99 1.32 12.60 9.76
C SER A 99 0.61 12.54 8.41
N ASP A 100 1.28 12.03 7.38
CA ASP A 100 0.76 11.87 6.01
C ASP A 100 0.57 10.37 5.71
N LEU A 101 -0.37 9.74 6.39
CA LEU A 101 -0.76 8.34 6.21
C LEU A 101 -2.08 8.23 5.46
N TYR A 102 -2.38 7.02 4.98
CA TYR A 102 -3.73 6.71 4.51
C TYR A 102 -4.78 7.16 5.54
N GLY A 103 -5.81 7.88 5.06
CA GLY A 103 -6.85 8.46 5.95
C GLY A 103 -7.56 7.43 6.84
N GLY A 104 -7.67 6.17 6.38
CA GLY A 104 -8.19 5.06 7.20
C GLY A 104 -7.31 4.73 8.40
N SER A 105 -5.98 4.79 8.26
CA SER A 105 -5.03 4.58 9.36
C SER A 105 -5.15 5.69 10.39
N ILE A 106 -5.20 6.95 9.96
CA ILE A 106 -5.40 8.12 10.83
C ILE A 106 -6.71 7.97 11.60
N ARG A 107 -7.80 7.62 10.93
CA ARG A 107 -9.11 7.40 11.55
C ARG A 107 -9.08 6.28 12.59
N LEU A 108 -8.42 5.15 12.29
CA LEU A 108 -8.28 4.03 13.22
C LEU A 108 -7.50 4.45 14.47
N PHE A 109 -6.37 5.14 14.30
CA PHE A 109 -5.51 5.55 15.41
C PHE A 109 -6.26 6.49 16.34
N HIS A 110 -6.84 7.56 15.83
CA HIS A 110 -7.51 8.58 16.67
C HIS A 110 -8.87 8.15 17.23
N ASN A 111 -9.69 7.42 16.46
CA ASN A 111 -11.05 7.13 16.91
C ASN A 111 -11.19 5.77 17.65
N VAL A 112 -10.23 4.86 17.45
CA VAL A 112 -10.31 3.53 18.05
C VAL A 112 -9.14 3.29 19.01
N ASN A 113 -7.89 3.43 18.53
CA ASN A 113 -6.74 3.06 19.35
C ASN A 113 -6.48 4.05 20.51
N GLU A 114 -6.61 5.36 20.29
CA GLU A 114 -6.54 6.35 21.38
C GLU A 114 -7.64 6.13 22.43
N LYS A 115 -8.86 5.81 21.98
CA LYS A 115 -9.96 5.44 22.89
C LYS A 115 -9.62 4.20 23.73
N ASN A 116 -8.83 3.29 23.18
CA ASN A 116 -8.35 2.08 23.87
C ASN A 116 -7.07 2.32 24.68
N GLY A 117 -6.62 3.57 24.79
CA GLY A 117 -5.50 3.99 25.64
C GLY A 117 -4.13 3.91 24.99
N VAL A 118 -4.01 3.68 23.69
CA VAL A 118 -2.74 3.79 22.95
C VAL A 118 -2.50 5.27 22.63
N GLU A 119 -1.30 5.77 22.90
CA GLU A 119 -0.92 7.17 22.64
C GLU A 119 -0.24 7.30 21.27
N PHE A 120 -0.47 8.42 20.58
CA PHE A 120 0.18 8.71 19.29
C PHE A 120 0.86 10.08 19.28
N SER A 121 2.05 10.15 18.64
CA SER A 121 2.64 11.39 18.16
C SER A 121 2.60 11.38 16.62
N SER A 122 1.76 12.24 16.03
CA SER A 122 1.66 12.40 14.57
C SER A 122 2.62 13.49 14.11
N ILE A 123 3.68 13.11 13.35
CA ILE A 123 4.77 13.99 12.94
C ILE A 123 5.11 13.78 11.47
N ASP A 124 5.78 14.73 10.83
CA ASP A 124 6.36 14.55 9.50
C ASP A 124 7.69 13.77 9.62
N CYS A 125 7.63 12.45 9.44
CA CYS A 125 8.80 11.58 9.59
C CYS A 125 9.90 11.85 8.55
N CYS A 126 9.59 12.54 7.45
CA CYS A 126 10.58 12.93 6.45
C CYS A 126 11.44 14.12 6.89
N ARG A 127 10.85 15.04 7.66
CA ARG A 127 11.45 16.36 7.98
C ARG A 127 11.77 16.51 9.46
N ASP A 128 10.91 16.00 10.33
CA ASP A 128 11.04 16.18 11.76
C ASP A 128 12.14 15.27 12.35
N GLY A 129 12.72 15.70 13.44
CA GLY A 129 13.65 14.89 14.22
C GLY A 129 12.91 13.83 15.02
N VAL A 130 12.55 12.69 14.38
CA VAL A 130 11.75 11.60 14.98
C VAL A 130 12.22 11.22 16.38
N GLU A 131 13.53 11.19 16.59
CA GLU A 131 14.16 10.81 17.86
C GLU A 131 13.77 11.73 19.05
N SER A 132 13.44 13.00 18.78
CA SER A 132 12.99 13.95 19.82
C SER A 132 11.59 13.68 20.33
N TYR A 133 10.82 12.85 19.65
CA TYR A 133 9.47 12.42 20.04
C TYR A 133 9.45 11.08 20.78
N VAL A 134 10.60 10.42 20.93
CA VAL A 134 10.70 9.16 21.69
C VAL A 134 10.50 9.44 23.16
N LYS A 135 9.52 8.76 23.76
CA LYS A 135 9.19 8.77 25.18
C LYS A 135 9.56 7.44 25.84
N GLU A 136 9.53 7.36 27.16
CA GLU A 136 9.80 6.13 27.89
C GLU A 136 8.83 4.98 27.52
N ASN A 137 7.58 5.34 27.26
CA ASN A 137 6.52 4.40 26.85
C ASN A 137 6.41 4.20 25.31
N THR A 138 7.31 4.74 24.50
CA THR A 138 7.29 4.53 23.05
C THR A 138 7.63 3.07 22.72
N LYS A 139 6.83 2.45 21.83
CA LYS A 139 6.98 1.05 21.41
C LYS A 139 7.21 0.89 19.93
N ALA A 140 6.75 1.82 19.10
CA ALA A 140 6.86 1.69 17.66
C ALA A 140 7.00 3.02 16.93
N ILE A 141 7.56 2.93 15.73
CA ILE A 141 7.51 3.96 14.69
C ILE A 141 6.69 3.37 13.54
N TYR A 142 5.65 4.06 13.09
CA TYR A 142 4.79 3.67 11.98
C TYR A 142 4.94 4.68 10.85
N ILE A 143 5.43 4.23 9.70
CA ILE A 143 5.60 5.06 8.50
C ILE A 143 4.91 4.44 7.28
N GLU A 144 4.53 5.29 6.33
CA GLU A 144 4.13 4.94 4.97
C GLU A 144 5.09 5.65 4.00
N THR A 145 5.70 4.91 3.06
CA THR A 145 6.68 5.53 2.16
C THR A 145 6.70 4.86 0.77
N PRO A 146 6.41 5.65 -0.31
CA PRO A 146 5.92 7.04 -0.30
C PRO A 146 4.57 7.20 0.37
N THR A 147 4.29 8.39 0.93
CA THR A 147 3.05 8.69 1.65
C THR A 147 1.85 8.88 0.71
N ASN A 148 0.66 8.73 1.23
CA ASN A 148 -0.61 8.95 0.54
C ASN A 148 -1.34 10.19 1.09
N PRO A 149 -1.59 11.26 0.31
CA PRO A 149 -1.42 11.33 -1.15
C PRO A 149 -0.16 12.09 -1.60
N MET A 150 0.63 12.66 -0.71
CA MET A 150 1.64 13.66 -1.06
C MET A 150 2.97 13.08 -1.55
N MET A 151 3.10 11.75 -1.64
CA MET A 151 4.30 11.07 -2.14
C MET A 151 5.59 11.45 -1.39
N ASN A 152 5.51 11.89 -0.13
CA ASN A 152 6.70 12.13 0.68
C ASN A 152 7.46 10.82 0.87
N VAL A 153 8.79 10.89 0.86
CA VAL A 153 9.65 9.70 0.96
C VAL A 153 10.45 9.75 2.26
N THR A 154 10.18 8.82 3.14
CA THR A 154 10.93 8.62 4.39
C THR A 154 12.07 7.62 4.16
N ASP A 155 13.25 7.92 4.68
CA ASP A 155 14.41 7.02 4.66
C ASP A 155 14.20 5.89 5.67
N ILE A 156 13.91 4.68 5.16
CA ILE A 156 13.63 3.50 5.99
C ILE A 156 14.84 3.11 6.84
N ARG A 157 16.06 3.17 6.30
CA ARG A 157 17.28 2.82 7.06
C ARG A 157 17.52 3.77 8.23
N LYS A 158 17.29 5.07 8.01
CA LYS A 158 17.38 6.07 9.08
C LYS A 158 16.36 5.78 10.19
N MET A 159 15.13 5.43 9.83
CA MET A 159 14.09 5.04 10.81
C MET A 159 14.45 3.75 11.54
N ALA A 160 14.99 2.76 10.83
CA ALA A 160 15.47 1.51 11.42
C ALA A 160 16.60 1.72 12.43
N ASP A 161 17.55 2.62 12.14
CA ASP A 161 18.61 2.97 13.06
C ASP A 161 18.07 3.64 14.34
N ILE A 162 17.08 4.52 14.21
CA ILE A 162 16.41 5.13 15.37
C ILE A 162 15.65 4.05 16.17
N ALA A 163 14.84 3.25 15.51
CA ALA A 163 14.08 2.18 16.15
C ALA A 163 15.00 1.23 16.92
N LYS A 164 16.12 0.82 16.33
CA LYS A 164 17.11 -0.05 16.95
C LYS A 164 17.76 0.57 18.20
N ARG A 165 18.15 1.86 18.14
CA ARG A 165 18.75 2.54 19.32
C ARG A 165 17.82 2.61 20.51
N HIS A 166 16.53 2.74 20.26
CA HIS A 166 15.48 2.89 21.29
C HIS A 166 14.68 1.62 21.57
N ASN A 167 15.07 0.48 20.95
CA ASN A 167 14.36 -0.81 21.06
C ASN A 167 12.87 -0.71 20.69
N LEU A 168 12.57 0.00 19.60
CA LEU A 168 11.24 0.19 19.05
C LEU A 168 10.98 -0.78 17.89
N ILE A 169 9.72 -1.04 17.60
CA ILE A 169 9.29 -1.77 16.41
C ILE A 169 9.18 -0.76 15.26
N LEU A 170 9.87 -1.01 14.13
CA LEU A 170 9.66 -0.24 12.91
C LEU A 170 8.61 -0.94 12.03
N ILE A 171 7.50 -0.26 11.80
CA ILE A 171 6.38 -0.69 10.96
C ILE A 171 6.37 0.17 9.69
N VAL A 172 6.36 -0.47 8.53
CA VAL A 172 6.36 0.21 7.22
C VAL A 172 5.16 -0.23 6.40
N ASP A 173 4.27 0.68 6.06
CA ASP A 173 3.27 0.43 5.02
C ASP A 173 3.93 0.58 3.64
N ASN A 174 4.05 -0.55 2.92
CA ASN A 174 4.73 -0.65 1.62
C ASN A 174 3.74 -0.81 0.45
N THR A 175 2.50 -0.42 0.65
CA THR A 175 1.41 -0.62 -0.32
C THR A 175 1.71 -0.01 -1.68
N PHE A 176 2.27 1.22 -1.73
CA PHE A 176 2.51 1.95 -2.98
C PHE A 176 3.65 1.37 -3.82
N MET A 177 4.65 0.79 -3.18
CA MET A 177 5.81 0.25 -3.88
C MET A 177 5.68 -1.24 -4.18
N SER A 178 4.87 -1.95 -3.43
CA SER A 178 4.80 -3.40 -3.40
C SER A 178 6.17 -4.06 -3.12
N PRO A 179 6.24 -5.37 -2.82
CA PRO A 179 7.52 -6.04 -2.69
C PRO A 179 8.32 -6.07 -3.99
N TYR A 180 7.69 -5.76 -5.12
CA TYR A 180 8.39 -5.71 -6.41
C TYR A 180 9.42 -4.59 -6.48
N PHE A 181 9.10 -3.39 -5.99
CA PHE A 181 10.02 -2.25 -6.02
C PHE A 181 10.75 -2.02 -4.71
N GLN A 182 10.19 -2.36 -3.56
CA GLN A 182 10.78 -2.06 -2.26
C GLN A 182 10.57 -3.21 -1.27
N ASN A 183 11.63 -3.57 -0.53
CA ASN A 183 11.57 -4.56 0.55
C ASN A 183 12.02 -3.91 1.87
N PRO A 184 11.11 -3.37 2.67
CA PRO A 184 11.46 -2.69 3.92
C PRO A 184 12.15 -3.57 4.96
N LEU A 185 11.86 -4.89 4.98
CA LEU A 185 12.55 -5.82 5.90
C LEU A 185 14.06 -5.86 5.63
N ASP A 186 14.49 -5.80 4.36
CA ASP A 186 15.91 -5.75 3.97
C ASP A 186 16.58 -4.41 4.35
N LEU A 187 15.76 -3.41 4.66
CA LEU A 187 16.19 -2.06 5.05
C LEU A 187 16.16 -1.86 6.57
N GLY A 188 15.76 -2.89 7.32
CA GLY A 188 15.76 -2.91 8.78
C GLY A 188 14.39 -2.68 9.44
N ALA A 189 13.29 -2.72 8.68
CA ALA A 189 11.96 -2.78 9.26
C ALA A 189 11.71 -4.12 9.97
N ASP A 190 10.89 -4.11 11.01
CA ASP A 190 10.46 -5.31 11.73
C ASP A 190 9.16 -5.89 11.16
N VAL A 191 8.29 -5.01 10.68
CA VAL A 191 6.96 -5.34 10.16
C VAL A 191 6.68 -4.53 8.90
N VAL A 192 6.14 -5.21 7.89
CA VAL A 192 5.65 -4.61 6.66
C VAL A 192 4.15 -4.84 6.54
N ILE A 193 3.43 -3.81 6.12
CA ILE A 193 1.99 -3.87 5.84
C ILE A 193 1.76 -3.67 4.34
N HIS A 194 0.78 -4.38 3.81
CA HIS A 194 0.21 -4.11 2.49
C HIS A 194 -1.31 -4.11 2.52
N SER A 195 -1.89 -3.14 1.87
CA SER A 195 -3.22 -3.33 1.31
C SER A 195 -3.09 -4.20 0.05
N GLY A 196 -3.36 -5.50 0.18
CA GLY A 196 -3.30 -6.45 -0.94
C GLY A 196 -4.35 -6.16 -2.03
N THR A 197 -5.38 -5.40 -1.69
CA THR A 197 -6.41 -4.82 -2.59
C THR A 197 -5.78 -4.06 -3.77
N LYS A 198 -4.56 -3.53 -3.60
CA LYS A 198 -3.89 -2.62 -4.52
C LYS A 198 -3.03 -3.41 -5.53
N TYR A 199 -1.77 -3.10 -5.65
CA TYR A 199 -0.87 -3.70 -6.65
C TYR A 199 -0.75 -5.23 -6.55
N LEU A 200 -0.85 -5.82 -5.36
CA LEU A 200 -0.71 -7.28 -5.21
C LEU A 200 -1.83 -8.03 -5.95
N SER A 201 -3.09 -7.67 -5.75
CA SER A 201 -4.20 -8.22 -6.56
C SER A 201 -4.26 -7.59 -7.96
N GLY A 202 -4.19 -6.28 -8.05
CA GLY A 202 -4.00 -5.48 -9.26
C GLY A 202 -5.18 -5.42 -10.24
N HIS A 203 -6.37 -5.92 -9.88
CA HIS A 203 -7.49 -6.03 -10.80
C HIS A 203 -8.80 -5.41 -10.29
N ASN A 204 -8.76 -4.66 -9.17
CA ASN A 204 -9.92 -4.00 -8.57
C ASN A 204 -11.10 -4.94 -8.25
N ASP A 205 -10.84 -6.24 -8.02
CA ASP A 205 -11.83 -7.31 -7.93
C ASP A 205 -11.87 -8.00 -6.55
N THR A 206 -10.95 -7.67 -5.63
CA THR A 206 -10.90 -8.25 -4.28
C THR A 206 -10.33 -7.27 -3.26
N LEU A 207 -10.69 -7.47 -2.00
CA LEU A 207 -10.08 -6.82 -0.85
C LEU A 207 -9.14 -7.81 -0.16
N ALA A 208 -7.96 -7.35 0.20
CA ALA A 208 -7.00 -8.12 0.97
C ALA A 208 -6.07 -7.20 1.77
N GLY A 209 -5.50 -7.72 2.86
CA GLY A 209 -4.45 -7.07 3.62
C GLY A 209 -3.38 -8.06 4.02
N PHE A 210 -2.16 -7.59 4.18
CA PHE A 210 -1.05 -8.42 4.61
C PHE A 210 -0.24 -7.75 5.72
N ILE A 211 0.21 -8.56 6.66
CA ILE A 211 1.29 -8.23 7.58
C ILE A 211 2.42 -9.22 7.28
N VAL A 212 3.64 -8.72 7.14
CA VAL A 212 4.83 -9.56 6.96
C VAL A 212 5.85 -9.19 8.02
N THR A 213 6.53 -10.17 8.59
CA THR A 213 7.56 -9.93 9.61
C THR A 213 8.73 -10.89 9.44
N ASN A 214 9.91 -10.48 9.94
CA ASN A 214 11.09 -11.32 10.10
C ASN A 214 11.41 -11.59 11.58
N ARG A 215 10.48 -11.27 12.51
CA ARG A 215 10.62 -11.44 13.95
C ARG A 215 9.72 -12.56 14.47
N GLU A 216 10.30 -13.58 15.08
CA GLU A 216 9.60 -14.73 15.65
C GLU A 216 8.63 -14.35 16.77
N ASP A 217 9.01 -13.40 17.66
CA ASP A 217 8.16 -12.94 18.76
C ASP A 217 6.90 -12.21 18.30
N ILE A 218 6.96 -11.52 17.15
CA ILE A 218 5.81 -10.88 16.50
C ILE A 218 4.97 -11.93 15.76
N GLN A 219 5.62 -12.85 15.04
CA GLN A 219 4.97 -13.95 14.33
C GLN A 219 4.05 -14.75 15.26
N GLU A 220 4.57 -15.20 16.38
CA GLU A 220 3.80 -16.01 17.36
C GLU A 220 2.55 -15.27 17.86
N LYS A 221 2.70 -13.99 18.22
CA LYS A 221 1.58 -13.15 18.67
C LYS A 221 0.54 -12.96 17.57
N LEU A 222 0.96 -12.67 16.35
CA LEU A 222 0.05 -12.46 15.23
C LEU A 222 -0.68 -13.74 14.83
N ARG A 223 -0.03 -14.93 14.86
CA ARG A 223 -0.70 -16.23 14.66
C ARG A 223 -1.74 -16.50 15.74
N PHE A 224 -1.49 -16.11 16.98
CA PHE A 224 -2.50 -16.16 18.04
C PHE A 224 -3.65 -15.20 17.79
N LEU A 225 -3.35 -13.96 17.42
CA LEU A 225 -4.35 -12.91 17.22
C LEU A 225 -5.27 -13.18 16.01
N ILE A 226 -4.73 -13.62 14.87
CA ILE A 226 -5.55 -13.89 13.67
C ILE A 226 -6.59 -15.00 13.93
N LYS A 227 -6.23 -16.06 14.63
CA LYS A 227 -7.19 -17.12 14.97
C LYS A 227 -8.23 -16.67 16.00
N THR A 228 -7.88 -15.71 16.85
CA THR A 228 -8.73 -15.18 17.92
C THR A 228 -9.73 -14.15 17.40
N THR A 229 -9.27 -13.19 16.61
CA THR A 229 -10.09 -12.12 16.03
C THR A 229 -10.89 -12.58 14.82
N GLY A 230 -10.37 -13.56 14.07
CA GLY A 230 -11.07 -14.15 12.93
C GLY A 230 -11.00 -13.36 11.63
N ALA A 231 -10.08 -12.40 11.50
CA ALA A 231 -9.97 -11.49 10.35
C ALA A 231 -9.26 -12.11 9.11
N GLY A 232 -9.06 -13.44 9.07
CA GLY A 232 -8.36 -14.13 7.98
C GLY A 232 -9.09 -14.00 6.63
N LEU A 233 -8.30 -13.87 5.54
CA LEU A 233 -8.80 -13.76 4.17
C LEU A 233 -9.49 -15.05 3.72
N ALA A 234 -10.61 -14.92 3.00
CA ALA A 234 -11.36 -16.06 2.47
C ALA A 234 -10.59 -16.76 1.33
N PRO A 235 -10.77 -18.11 1.15
CA PRO A 235 -9.99 -18.88 0.17
C PRO A 235 -10.14 -18.39 -1.27
N PHE A 236 -11.32 -17.95 -1.69
CA PHE A 236 -11.55 -17.44 -3.04
C PHE A 236 -10.79 -16.13 -3.26
N ASP A 237 -10.85 -15.20 -2.31
CA ASP A 237 -10.08 -13.95 -2.39
C ASP A 237 -8.57 -14.22 -2.37
N CYS A 238 -8.11 -15.19 -1.56
CA CYS A 238 -6.71 -15.63 -1.61
C CYS A 238 -6.31 -16.08 -3.01
N TRP A 239 -7.15 -16.83 -3.70
CA TRP A 239 -6.89 -17.30 -5.05
C TRP A 239 -6.84 -16.15 -6.08
N LEU A 240 -7.73 -15.17 -5.97
CA LEU A 240 -7.70 -13.96 -6.82
C LEU A 240 -6.38 -13.20 -6.65
N VAL A 241 -5.91 -13.03 -5.41
CA VAL A 241 -4.62 -12.37 -5.14
C VAL A 241 -3.46 -13.20 -5.71
N LEU A 242 -3.44 -14.53 -5.48
CA LEU A 242 -2.43 -15.44 -6.06
C LEU A 242 -2.35 -15.31 -7.59
N ARG A 243 -3.52 -15.25 -8.24
CA ARG A 243 -3.61 -15.05 -9.69
C ARG A 243 -3.05 -13.69 -10.11
N GLY A 244 -3.41 -12.62 -9.40
CA GLY A 244 -2.95 -11.25 -9.65
C GLY A 244 -1.43 -11.11 -9.49
N MET A 245 -0.87 -11.72 -8.46
CA MET A 245 0.57 -11.65 -8.17
C MET A 245 1.44 -12.21 -9.30
N LYS A 246 0.98 -13.20 -10.04
CA LYS A 246 1.74 -13.78 -11.18
C LYS A 246 2.08 -12.76 -12.27
N THR A 247 1.38 -11.65 -12.34
CA THR A 247 1.63 -10.55 -13.29
C THR A 247 2.12 -9.28 -12.61
N LEU A 248 2.51 -9.35 -11.33
CA LEU A 248 2.90 -8.17 -10.56
C LEU A 248 4.04 -7.40 -11.24
N GLY A 249 5.13 -8.07 -11.64
CA GLY A 249 6.29 -7.43 -12.25
C GLY A 249 5.93 -6.66 -13.51
N ILE A 250 5.30 -7.31 -14.48
CA ILE A 250 4.93 -6.65 -15.76
C ILE A 250 3.93 -5.50 -15.56
N ARG A 251 3.03 -5.57 -14.57
CA ARG A 251 2.11 -4.48 -14.23
C ARG A 251 2.85 -3.31 -13.58
N MET A 252 3.72 -3.59 -12.62
CA MET A 252 4.49 -2.55 -11.93
C MET A 252 5.40 -1.78 -12.88
N GLU A 253 6.12 -2.48 -13.77
CA GLU A 253 7.01 -1.86 -14.75
C GLU A 253 6.24 -1.02 -15.77
N ARG A 254 5.14 -1.56 -16.34
CA ARG A 254 4.34 -0.83 -17.31
C ARG A 254 3.67 0.39 -16.69
N SER A 255 3.07 0.25 -15.52
CA SER A 255 2.43 1.36 -14.81
C SER A 255 3.44 2.45 -14.46
N GLN A 256 4.64 2.09 -14.00
CA GLN A 256 5.71 3.06 -13.72
C GLN A 256 6.16 3.79 -14.98
N GLU A 257 6.34 3.08 -16.09
CA GLU A 257 6.74 3.71 -17.35
C GLU A 257 5.69 4.71 -17.83
N ASN A 258 4.42 4.34 -17.76
CA ASN A 258 3.31 5.24 -18.04
C ASN A 258 3.29 6.45 -17.08
N ALA A 259 3.52 6.23 -15.79
CA ALA A 259 3.56 7.30 -14.79
C ALA A 259 4.67 8.32 -15.06
N LYS A 260 5.85 7.88 -15.46
CA LYS A 260 6.96 8.78 -15.85
C LYS A 260 6.58 9.68 -17.02
N GLN A 261 5.96 9.10 -18.05
CA GLN A 261 5.56 9.86 -19.24
C GLN A 261 4.42 10.85 -18.94
N ILE A 262 3.43 10.43 -18.13
CA ILE A 262 2.35 11.33 -17.68
C ILE A 262 2.93 12.45 -16.82
N ALA A 263 3.82 12.17 -15.87
CA ALA A 263 4.46 13.19 -15.04
C ALA A 263 5.23 14.22 -15.88
N ALA A 264 6.00 13.76 -16.87
CA ALA A 264 6.74 14.63 -17.79
C ALA A 264 5.82 15.47 -18.68
N TRP A 265 4.66 14.93 -19.07
CA TRP A 265 3.64 15.68 -19.82
C TRP A 265 2.97 16.73 -18.93
N LEU A 266 2.58 16.37 -17.69
CA LEU A 266 1.94 17.25 -16.72
C LEU A 266 2.81 18.45 -16.34
N GLN A 267 4.13 18.27 -16.20
CA GLN A 267 5.06 19.38 -15.92
C GLN A 267 5.06 20.48 -17.00
N LYS A 268 4.59 20.18 -18.21
CA LYS A 268 4.51 21.14 -19.31
C LYS A 268 3.17 21.88 -19.38
N GLN A 269 2.19 21.50 -18.58
CA GLN A 269 0.86 22.10 -18.60
C GLN A 269 0.80 23.35 -17.74
N LYS A 270 0.30 24.46 -18.28
CA LYS A 270 0.22 25.75 -17.56
C LYS A 270 -0.68 25.70 -16.33
N ALA A 271 -1.75 24.93 -16.40
CA ALA A 271 -2.71 24.78 -15.30
C ALA A 271 -2.17 23.90 -14.15
N VAL A 272 -1.05 23.18 -14.35
CA VAL A 272 -0.41 22.34 -13.33
C VAL A 272 0.66 23.18 -12.62
N THR A 273 0.43 23.45 -11.34
CA THR A 273 1.35 24.24 -10.52
C THR A 273 2.44 23.39 -9.90
N ARG A 274 2.17 22.08 -9.68
CA ARG A 274 3.14 21.15 -9.13
C ARG A 274 2.81 19.72 -9.55
N VAL A 275 3.84 18.95 -9.91
CA VAL A 275 3.78 17.49 -10.07
C VAL A 275 4.60 16.87 -8.96
N ILE A 276 4.01 15.96 -8.19
CA ILE A 276 4.64 15.30 -7.05
C ILE A 276 4.76 13.81 -7.41
N TYR A 277 5.94 13.40 -7.83
CA TYR A 277 6.25 12.03 -8.22
C TYR A 277 7.71 11.72 -7.87
N PRO A 278 8.00 10.70 -7.05
CA PRO A 278 9.37 10.39 -6.63
C PRO A 278 10.34 10.08 -7.78
N GLY A 279 9.80 9.72 -8.95
CA GLY A 279 10.60 9.49 -10.17
C GLY A 279 11.14 10.76 -10.84
N LEU A 280 10.68 11.95 -10.46
CA LEU A 280 11.20 13.22 -10.97
C LEU A 280 12.48 13.61 -10.21
N PRO A 281 13.54 14.07 -10.91
CA PRO A 281 14.82 14.43 -10.26
C PRO A 281 14.73 15.57 -9.25
N ASP A 282 13.75 16.45 -9.39
CA ASP A 282 13.49 17.59 -8.50
C ASP A 282 12.62 17.23 -7.28
N HIS A 283 12.13 15.98 -7.20
CA HIS A 283 11.40 15.53 -6.02
C HIS A 283 12.34 15.39 -4.81
N PRO A 284 12.00 15.95 -3.63
CA PRO A 284 12.89 15.92 -2.46
C PRO A 284 13.36 14.52 -2.04
N GLY A 285 12.50 13.51 -2.23
CA GLY A 285 12.78 12.11 -1.90
C GLY A 285 13.43 11.29 -3.02
N HIS A 286 13.74 11.88 -4.18
CA HIS A 286 14.25 11.14 -5.35
C HIS A 286 15.50 10.31 -5.03
N GLU A 287 16.50 10.93 -4.43
CA GLU A 287 17.77 10.27 -4.12
C GLU A 287 17.63 9.23 -2.99
N ILE A 288 16.69 9.42 -2.05
CA ILE A 288 16.37 8.42 -1.03
C ILE A 288 15.75 7.21 -1.72
N MET A 289 14.78 7.44 -2.60
CA MET A 289 14.07 6.38 -3.33
C MET A 289 15.01 5.53 -4.19
N LYS A 290 15.95 6.14 -4.90
CA LYS A 290 16.99 5.44 -5.68
C LYS A 290 17.86 4.51 -4.84
N LYS A 291 18.05 4.81 -3.55
CA LYS A 291 18.88 4.02 -2.64
C LYS A 291 18.10 2.88 -1.98
N GLN A 292 16.79 3.05 -1.76
CA GLN A 292 15.99 2.11 -0.99
C GLN A 292 15.04 1.26 -1.85
N ALA A 293 14.82 1.64 -3.12
CA ALA A 293 13.88 0.95 -4.00
C ALA A 293 14.49 0.66 -5.38
N ARG A 294 13.93 -0.31 -6.08
CA ARG A 294 14.29 -0.68 -7.46
C ARG A 294 13.52 0.15 -8.51
N GLY A 295 12.60 0.99 -8.07
CA GLY A 295 11.76 1.83 -8.92
C GLY A 295 11.13 2.96 -8.11
N PHE A 296 10.22 3.70 -8.76
CA PHE A 296 9.55 4.88 -8.20
C PHE A 296 8.04 4.71 -8.06
N GLY A 297 7.51 3.54 -8.45
CA GLY A 297 6.08 3.27 -8.44
C GLY A 297 5.30 3.99 -9.55
N ALA A 298 3.98 3.89 -9.46
CA ALA A 298 3.08 4.44 -10.47
C ALA A 298 2.00 5.39 -9.89
N MET A 299 2.23 5.86 -8.67
CA MET A 299 1.39 6.88 -8.04
C MET A 299 2.01 8.24 -8.24
N LEU A 300 1.20 9.22 -8.63
CA LEU A 300 1.61 10.62 -8.70
C LEU A 300 0.47 11.54 -8.23
N THR A 301 0.85 12.67 -7.68
CA THR A 301 -0.10 13.71 -7.25
C THR A 301 0.20 15.01 -7.99
N ILE A 302 -0.84 15.74 -8.36
CA ILE A 302 -0.71 17.06 -8.95
C ILE A 302 -1.46 18.10 -8.14
N GLN A 303 -0.95 19.32 -8.19
CA GLN A 303 -1.66 20.50 -7.75
C GLN A 303 -1.94 21.37 -8.98
N LEU A 304 -3.16 21.84 -9.07
CA LEU A 304 -3.65 22.64 -10.18
C LEU A 304 -3.78 24.11 -9.79
N GLU A 305 -3.97 24.99 -10.77
CA GLU A 305 -4.11 26.41 -10.55
C GLU A 305 -5.38 26.79 -9.74
N SER A 306 -6.42 25.92 -9.77
CA SER A 306 -7.65 26.17 -9.03
C SER A 306 -8.41 24.85 -8.73
N LYS A 307 -9.35 24.93 -7.78
CA LYS A 307 -10.34 23.89 -7.47
C LYS A 307 -11.22 23.59 -8.69
N GLU A 308 -11.69 24.64 -9.36
CA GLU A 308 -12.59 24.52 -10.50
C GLU A 308 -11.95 23.72 -11.62
N PHE A 309 -10.65 23.95 -11.89
CA PHE A 309 -9.91 23.17 -12.86
C PHE A 309 -9.81 21.68 -12.46
N ALA A 310 -9.57 21.41 -11.18
CA ALA A 310 -9.52 20.04 -10.65
C ALA A 310 -10.87 19.33 -10.83
N LEU A 311 -11.98 19.98 -10.47
CA LEU A 311 -13.31 19.42 -10.61
C LEU A 311 -13.69 19.19 -12.08
N ALA A 312 -13.35 20.13 -12.97
CA ALA A 312 -13.59 19.98 -14.39
C ALA A 312 -12.84 18.79 -15.01
N ILE A 313 -11.61 18.49 -14.58
CA ILE A 313 -10.92 17.26 -14.99
C ILE A 313 -11.75 16.04 -14.60
N LEU A 314 -12.19 15.95 -13.33
CA LEU A 314 -12.95 14.80 -12.83
C LEU A 314 -14.27 14.58 -13.58
N GLU A 315 -14.91 15.67 -14.02
CA GLU A 315 -16.17 15.62 -14.78
C GLU A 315 -15.96 15.17 -16.23
N LYS A 316 -14.81 15.51 -16.83
CA LYS A 316 -14.55 15.32 -18.27
C LYS A 316 -13.80 14.04 -18.63
N VAL A 317 -13.00 13.47 -17.73
CA VAL A 317 -12.31 12.18 -17.97
C VAL A 317 -13.31 11.05 -18.18
N ARG A 318 -12.95 10.08 -19.04
CA ARG A 318 -13.83 8.95 -19.40
C ARG A 318 -13.10 7.62 -19.30
N MET A 319 -11.96 7.45 -19.96
CA MET A 319 -11.12 6.27 -19.86
C MET A 319 -10.39 6.25 -18.51
N ILE A 320 -9.75 7.37 -18.15
CA ILE A 320 -9.31 7.60 -16.76
C ILE A 320 -10.55 7.71 -15.89
N ARG A 321 -10.62 6.89 -14.83
CA ARG A 321 -11.83 6.84 -14.00
C ARG A 321 -11.68 7.67 -12.72
N PHE A 322 -12.66 8.52 -12.45
CA PHE A 322 -12.79 9.15 -11.15
C PHE A 322 -13.34 8.12 -10.15
N ALA A 323 -12.44 7.53 -9.38
CA ALA A 323 -12.77 6.47 -8.43
C ALA A 323 -11.78 6.46 -7.26
N GLU A 324 -12.22 5.90 -6.14
CA GLU A 324 -11.32 5.54 -5.05
C GLU A 324 -10.53 4.29 -5.41
N SER A 325 -9.50 4.00 -4.63
CA SER A 325 -8.54 2.91 -4.80
C SER A 325 -7.32 3.31 -5.63
N LEU A 326 -6.49 2.32 -5.96
CA LEU A 326 -5.25 2.48 -6.72
C LEU A 326 -4.65 1.11 -7.07
N GLY A 327 -3.62 1.10 -7.92
CA GLY A 327 -2.80 -0.09 -8.17
C GLY A 327 -3.46 -1.15 -9.03
N GLY A 328 -4.62 -0.85 -9.62
CA GLY A 328 -5.25 -1.69 -10.63
C GLY A 328 -4.61 -1.52 -12.00
N VAL A 329 -5.07 -2.32 -12.96
CA VAL A 329 -4.65 -2.24 -14.37
C VAL A 329 -5.22 -0.99 -15.05
N GLU A 330 -6.32 -0.44 -14.54
CA GLU A 330 -6.94 0.79 -15.02
C GLU A 330 -6.35 2.03 -14.34
N THR A 331 -6.21 3.11 -15.10
CA THR A 331 -5.82 4.42 -14.55
C THR A 331 -6.97 5.08 -13.81
N LEU A 332 -6.73 5.43 -12.54
CA LEU A 332 -7.69 6.09 -11.67
C LEU A 332 -7.20 7.50 -11.30
N VAL A 333 -8.14 8.44 -11.20
CA VAL A 333 -7.93 9.75 -10.58
C VAL A 333 -8.79 9.86 -9.33
N THR A 334 -8.22 10.34 -8.24
CA THR A 334 -8.88 10.50 -6.94
C THR A 334 -8.83 11.96 -6.51
N TYR A 335 -9.91 12.43 -5.87
CA TYR A 335 -9.98 13.73 -5.23
C TYR A 335 -9.82 13.57 -3.70
N PRO A 336 -8.60 13.73 -3.16
CA PRO A 336 -8.31 13.37 -1.77
C PRO A 336 -9.19 14.08 -0.75
N THR A 337 -9.56 15.32 -0.98
CA THR A 337 -10.31 16.15 -0.03
C THR A 337 -11.73 15.65 0.27
N THR A 338 -12.35 14.90 -0.65
CA THR A 338 -13.72 14.37 -0.49
C THR A 338 -13.77 12.85 -0.45
N GLN A 339 -12.65 12.18 -0.69
CA GLN A 339 -12.54 10.72 -0.72
C GLN A 339 -11.58 10.21 0.35
N THR A 340 -10.33 9.97 0.01
CA THR A 340 -9.38 9.27 0.89
C THR A 340 -9.05 10.00 2.19
N HIS A 341 -9.19 11.32 2.23
CA HIS A 341 -8.90 12.20 3.36
C HIS A 341 -10.09 13.05 3.78
N ALA A 342 -11.31 12.65 3.42
CA ALA A 342 -12.52 13.38 3.80
C ALA A 342 -12.69 13.52 5.32
N ASP A 343 -12.33 12.48 6.07
CA ASP A 343 -12.44 12.43 7.53
C ASP A 343 -11.24 13.11 8.26
N VAL A 344 -10.22 13.56 7.52
CA VAL A 344 -9.08 14.28 8.11
C VAL A 344 -9.45 15.77 8.22
N PRO A 345 -9.26 16.41 9.39
CA PRO A 345 -9.55 17.83 9.59
C PRO A 345 -8.85 18.71 8.53
N LYS A 346 -9.56 19.76 8.09
CA LYS A 346 -9.09 20.66 7.02
C LYS A 346 -7.70 21.24 7.31
N GLU A 347 -7.48 21.67 8.54
CA GLU A 347 -6.22 22.29 8.99
C GLU A 347 -5.05 21.29 8.90
N ILE A 348 -5.29 20.01 9.15
CA ILE A 348 -4.29 18.95 9.03
C ILE A 348 -4.00 18.67 7.54
N ARG A 349 -5.05 18.59 6.72
CA ARG A 349 -4.88 18.42 5.27
C ARG A 349 -4.06 19.55 4.66
N GLU A 350 -4.39 20.80 4.97
CA GLU A 350 -3.68 21.99 4.47
C GLU A 350 -2.23 22.03 4.95
N ARG A 351 -1.98 21.69 6.23
CA ARG A 351 -0.62 21.55 6.78
C ARG A 351 0.21 20.52 6.02
N ASN A 352 -0.41 19.41 5.64
CA ASN A 352 0.22 18.36 4.83
C ASN A 352 0.28 18.70 3.34
N GLY A 353 -0.22 19.87 2.93
CA GLY A 353 -0.20 20.34 1.53
C GLY A 353 -1.33 19.79 0.66
N ILE A 354 -2.33 19.13 1.24
CA ILE A 354 -3.52 18.64 0.52
C ILE A 354 -4.53 19.77 0.40
N THR A 355 -4.67 20.31 -0.81
CA THR A 355 -5.57 21.43 -1.11
C THR A 355 -6.77 21.00 -1.96
N GLU A 356 -7.76 21.88 -2.11
CA GLU A 356 -8.90 21.63 -2.99
C GLU A 356 -8.54 21.56 -4.50
N SER A 357 -7.32 21.93 -4.87
CA SER A 357 -6.80 21.77 -6.24
C SER A 357 -5.92 20.51 -6.42
N THR A 358 -5.89 19.63 -5.44
CA THR A 358 -5.04 18.42 -5.44
C THR A 358 -5.77 17.24 -6.05
N LEU A 359 -5.17 16.59 -7.05
CA LEU A 359 -5.60 15.31 -7.61
C LEU A 359 -4.50 14.27 -7.48
N ARG A 360 -4.88 13.02 -7.17
CA ARG A 360 -3.96 11.88 -7.12
C ARG A 360 -4.28 10.92 -8.27
N PHE A 361 -3.28 10.53 -9.04
CA PHE A 361 -3.38 9.53 -10.09
C PHE A 361 -2.76 8.22 -9.66
N SER A 362 -3.47 7.13 -9.90
CA SER A 362 -2.95 5.78 -9.92
C SER A 362 -2.86 5.35 -11.38
N VAL A 363 -1.66 5.32 -11.91
CA VAL A 363 -1.47 5.07 -13.34
C VAL A 363 -1.50 3.56 -13.62
N GLY A 364 -2.32 3.16 -14.57
CA GLY A 364 -2.50 1.79 -15.03
C GLY A 364 -1.58 1.39 -16.18
N ILE A 365 -1.98 0.33 -16.87
CA ILE A 365 -1.16 -0.30 -17.92
C ILE A 365 -1.69 -0.04 -19.34
N GLU A 366 -2.64 0.88 -19.50
CA GLU A 366 -3.21 1.24 -20.79
C GLU A 366 -2.14 1.75 -21.76
N ASN A 367 -2.49 1.90 -23.02
CA ASN A 367 -1.62 2.55 -23.98
C ASN A 367 -1.37 4.01 -23.57
N ILE A 368 -0.12 4.40 -23.48
CA ILE A 368 0.27 5.73 -22.98
C ILE A 368 -0.21 6.86 -23.89
N GLU A 369 -0.24 6.64 -25.21
CA GLU A 369 -0.74 7.64 -26.17
C GLU A 369 -2.22 7.92 -25.94
N ASP A 370 -3.01 6.92 -25.56
CA ASP A 370 -4.44 7.10 -25.26
C ASP A 370 -4.64 7.88 -23.96
N LEU A 371 -3.85 7.57 -22.90
CA LEU A 371 -3.90 8.30 -21.63
C LEU A 371 -3.53 9.79 -21.81
N ILE A 372 -2.42 10.08 -22.51
CA ILE A 372 -1.99 11.45 -22.80
C ILE A 372 -2.96 12.12 -23.75
N GLY A 373 -3.51 11.40 -24.73
CA GLY A 373 -4.53 11.91 -25.65
C GLY A 373 -5.79 12.38 -24.93
N GLU A 374 -6.31 11.58 -23.99
CA GLU A 374 -7.47 11.99 -23.18
C GLU A 374 -7.15 13.20 -22.33
N LEU A 375 -6.03 13.21 -21.60
CA LEU A 375 -5.63 14.37 -20.79
C LEU A 375 -5.45 15.62 -21.63
N THR A 376 -4.84 15.51 -22.82
CA THR A 376 -4.65 16.64 -23.74
C THR A 376 -6.00 17.24 -24.16
N LYS A 377 -6.94 16.40 -24.53
CA LYS A 377 -8.29 16.81 -24.91
C LYS A 377 -9.01 17.49 -23.74
N VAL A 378 -8.99 16.86 -22.56
CA VAL A 378 -9.66 17.39 -21.36
C VAL A 378 -9.09 18.77 -20.96
N PHE A 379 -7.76 18.92 -20.94
CA PHE A 379 -7.13 20.20 -20.61
C PHE A 379 -7.48 21.29 -21.62
N ALA A 380 -7.48 20.98 -22.92
CA ALA A 380 -7.85 21.93 -23.97
C ALA A 380 -9.31 22.39 -23.84
N GLU A 381 -10.26 21.47 -23.63
CA GLU A 381 -11.67 21.79 -23.42
C GLU A 381 -11.88 22.73 -22.22
N ILE A 382 -11.20 22.47 -21.08
CA ILE A 382 -11.31 23.32 -19.88
C ILE A 382 -10.74 24.73 -20.16
N GLU A 383 -9.59 24.80 -20.84
CA GLU A 383 -8.99 26.12 -21.19
C GLU A 383 -9.86 26.92 -22.16
N GLU A 384 -10.50 26.27 -23.13
CA GLU A 384 -11.46 26.90 -24.05
C GLU A 384 -12.68 27.46 -23.33
N GLU A 385 -13.30 26.70 -22.45
CA GLU A 385 -14.45 27.12 -21.63
C GLU A 385 -14.08 28.30 -20.73
N LYS A 386 -12.90 28.28 -20.10
CA LYS A 386 -12.39 29.39 -19.28
C LYS A 386 -12.18 30.68 -20.08
N ASN A 387 -11.69 30.56 -21.32
CA ASN A 387 -11.45 31.72 -22.20
C ASN A 387 -12.74 32.22 -22.87
N GLY A 388 -13.67 31.32 -23.20
CA GLY A 388 -14.98 31.67 -23.76
C GLY A 388 -15.90 32.39 -22.76
N GLY A 389 -15.88 32.00 -21.49
CA GLY A 389 -16.63 32.67 -20.42
C GLY A 389 -16.13 34.08 -20.03
N LYS A 390 -14.93 34.47 -20.46
CA LYS A 390 -14.40 35.83 -20.27
C LYS A 390 -14.84 36.83 -21.38
N LYS A 391 -15.52 36.31 -22.41
CA LYS A 391 -15.99 37.15 -23.56
C LYS A 391 -17.48 37.46 -23.52
N SER A 392 -18.22 37.00 -22.55
CA SER A 392 -19.62 37.31 -22.28
C SER A 392 -19.72 38.15 -20.99
#